data_346bacd959be24663014c45414876506
#
_entry.id   346bacd959be24663014c45414876506
#
_cell.length_a   1.000
_cell.length_b   1.000
_cell.length_c   1.000
_cell.angle_alpha   90.00
_cell.angle_beta   90.00
_cell.angle_gamma   90.00
#
_symmetry.space_group_name_H-M   'P 1'
#
loop_
_entity.id
_entity.type
_entity.pdbx_description
1 polymer ?
#
loop_
_entity_poly.entity_id
_entity_poly.type
_entity_poly.pdbx_seq_one_letter_code
_entity_poly.pdbx_strand_id
1 'polypeptide(L)'
;MLAPSASISRMQREVRNGHRGAAILLTGLPAAGKSTLAQALHATLFGCGWQTVVLDGDSLRIGLSRDLGFSDADRQENIRRASELAALLVENGQIVILAMIAPLAELREVFAQRLGEDYREVWCSASLAVCEQRDPKGHYARARRGELAGFTGVSAPYEPPLQASLVLDTGTQTVEACLDRLVTWLGECSVLHKT
;
A
#
# COMPACT_ATOMS: atom_id res chain seq x y z
N MET A 1 38.23 0.84 22.97
CA MET A 1 37.56 1.15 21.70
C MET A 1 37.02 -0.16 21.13
N LEU A 2 35.71 -0.34 21.10
CA LEU A 2 35.09 -1.45 20.38
C LEU A 2 35.30 -1.17 18.90
N ALA A 3 35.80 -2.14 18.13
CA ALA A 3 35.86 -2.06 16.68
C ALA A 3 34.46 -1.74 16.15
N PRO A 4 34.30 -0.90 15.11
CA PRO A 4 33.00 -0.64 14.53
C PRO A 4 32.43 -1.99 14.10
N SER A 5 31.31 -2.39 14.71
CA SER A 5 30.60 -3.62 14.35
C SER A 5 30.28 -3.52 12.85
N ALA A 6 30.65 -4.57 12.09
CA ALA A 6 30.34 -4.63 10.67
C ALA A 6 28.83 -4.40 10.50
N SER A 7 28.44 -3.32 9.80
CA SER A 7 27.04 -3.02 9.56
C SER A 7 26.43 -4.13 8.72
N ILE A 8 25.31 -4.70 9.17
CA ILE A 8 24.60 -5.72 8.41
C ILE A 8 23.98 -5.08 7.18
N SER A 9 24.38 -5.52 5.98
CA SER A 9 23.88 -4.99 4.71
C SER A 9 22.45 -5.47 4.42
N ARG A 10 21.74 -4.74 3.54
CA ARG A 10 20.44 -5.15 3.01
C ARG A 10 20.51 -6.56 2.39
N MET A 11 21.51 -6.85 1.56
CA MET A 11 21.70 -8.16 0.93
C MET A 11 21.80 -9.29 1.97
N GLN A 12 22.52 -9.10 3.08
CA GLN A 12 22.61 -10.10 4.14
C GLN A 12 21.26 -10.36 4.81
N ARG A 13 20.42 -9.32 4.94
CA ARG A 13 19.06 -9.46 5.46
C ARG A 13 18.17 -10.23 4.50
N GLU A 14 18.20 -9.86 3.21
CA GLU A 14 17.40 -10.49 2.16
C GLU A 14 17.75 -11.99 2.01
N VAL A 15 19.04 -12.34 2.00
CA VAL A 15 19.48 -13.73 2.00
C VAL A 15 18.95 -14.49 3.22
N ARG A 16 19.05 -13.90 4.42
CA ARG A 16 18.52 -14.53 5.65
C ARG A 16 16.99 -14.67 5.60
N ASN A 17 16.29 -13.69 5.04
CA ASN A 17 14.83 -13.66 5.00
C ASN A 17 14.25 -14.55 3.89
N GLY A 18 15.05 -14.96 2.91
CA GLY A 18 14.59 -15.74 1.74
C GLY A 18 13.74 -14.93 0.74
N HIS A 19 13.78 -13.61 0.83
CA HIS A 19 13.06 -12.70 -0.08
C HIS A 19 13.76 -11.35 -0.18
N ARG A 20 13.43 -10.60 -1.23
CA ARG A 20 13.90 -9.20 -1.38
C ARG A 20 13.01 -8.26 -0.59
N GLY A 21 13.59 -7.14 -0.16
CA GLY A 21 12.82 -5.98 0.33
C GLY A 21 12.04 -5.36 -0.84
N ALA A 22 10.77 -5.04 -0.63
CA ALA A 22 9.91 -4.40 -1.63
C ALA A 22 8.81 -3.59 -0.96
N ALA A 23 8.32 -2.56 -1.64
CA ALA A 23 7.14 -1.79 -1.21
C ALA A 23 6.01 -1.98 -2.23
N ILE A 24 4.88 -2.49 -1.77
CA ILE A 24 3.69 -2.78 -2.56
C ILE A 24 2.61 -1.79 -2.17
N LEU A 25 2.35 -0.79 -3.01
CA LEU A 25 1.24 0.15 -2.81
C LEU A 25 -0.05 -0.44 -3.39
N LEU A 26 -1.01 -0.75 -2.53
CA LEU A 26 -2.38 -1.02 -2.91
C LEU A 26 -3.13 0.32 -2.95
N THR A 27 -3.41 0.83 -4.14
CA THR A 27 -4.18 2.07 -4.37
C THR A 27 -5.58 1.76 -4.90
N GLY A 28 -6.50 2.70 -4.78
CA GLY A 28 -7.90 2.56 -5.21
C GLY A 28 -8.84 3.44 -4.40
N LEU A 29 -10.08 3.56 -4.84
CA LEU A 29 -11.13 4.32 -4.15
C LEU A 29 -11.30 3.88 -2.68
N PRO A 30 -11.84 4.73 -1.79
CA PRO A 30 -12.35 4.25 -0.50
C PRO A 30 -13.25 3.02 -0.68
N ALA A 31 -13.19 2.05 0.20
CA ALA A 31 -13.93 0.78 0.11
C ALA A 31 -13.61 -0.13 -1.11
N ALA A 32 -12.56 0.14 -1.88
CA ALA A 32 -12.11 -0.74 -2.98
C ALA A 32 -11.47 -2.06 -2.51
N GLY A 33 -11.37 -2.33 -1.21
CA GLY A 33 -10.84 -3.59 -0.69
C GLY A 33 -9.34 -3.58 -0.36
N LYS A 34 -8.65 -2.44 -0.44
CA LYS A 34 -7.21 -2.31 -0.18
C LYS A 34 -6.75 -2.93 1.14
N SER A 35 -7.35 -2.50 2.26
CA SER A 35 -6.97 -2.98 3.60
C SER A 35 -7.27 -4.47 3.78
N THR A 36 -8.37 -4.95 3.22
CA THR A 36 -8.73 -6.38 3.23
C THR A 36 -7.69 -7.21 2.52
N LEU A 37 -7.32 -6.79 1.29
CA LEU A 37 -6.31 -7.48 0.50
C LEU A 37 -4.91 -7.37 1.13
N ALA A 38 -4.57 -6.21 1.72
CA ALA A 38 -3.31 -6.02 2.44
C ALA A 38 -3.16 -6.99 3.61
N GLN A 39 -4.21 -7.16 4.42
CA GLN A 39 -4.20 -8.10 5.54
C GLN A 39 -4.16 -9.55 5.08
N ALA A 40 -4.89 -9.91 4.03
CA ALA A 40 -4.85 -11.25 3.45
C ALA A 40 -3.46 -11.58 2.90
N LEU A 41 -2.84 -10.66 2.15
CA LEU A 41 -1.47 -10.80 1.65
C LEU A 41 -0.48 -10.95 2.82
N HIS A 42 -0.57 -10.06 3.82
CA HIS A 42 0.30 -10.13 5.00
C HIS A 42 0.20 -11.48 5.70
N ALA A 43 -1.00 -11.99 5.95
CA ALA A 43 -1.21 -13.28 6.60
C ALA A 43 -0.61 -14.43 5.78
N THR A 44 -0.79 -14.43 4.47
CA THR A 44 -0.25 -15.45 3.56
C THR A 44 1.29 -15.43 3.56
N LEU A 45 1.89 -14.25 3.38
CA LEU A 45 3.35 -14.11 3.32
C LEU A 45 3.99 -14.44 4.68
N PHE A 46 3.36 -14.01 5.79
CA PHE A 46 3.79 -14.34 7.14
C PHE A 46 3.75 -15.86 7.40
N GLY A 47 2.69 -16.53 6.94
CA GLY A 47 2.56 -18.00 7.03
C GLY A 47 3.66 -18.74 6.27
N CYS A 48 4.24 -18.12 5.23
CA CYS A 48 5.40 -18.64 4.50
C CYS A 48 6.75 -18.27 5.17
N GLY A 49 6.74 -17.59 6.32
CA GLY A 49 7.94 -17.18 7.05
C GLY A 49 8.61 -15.91 6.54
N TRP A 50 7.96 -15.15 5.64
CA TRP A 50 8.51 -13.91 5.08
C TRP A 50 8.29 -12.71 6.00
N GLN A 51 9.29 -11.81 6.02
CA GLN A 51 9.26 -10.60 6.85
C GLN A 51 8.41 -9.52 6.19
N THR A 52 7.19 -9.34 6.68
CA THR A 52 6.22 -8.41 6.09
C THR A 52 5.66 -7.44 7.12
N VAL A 53 5.26 -6.25 6.68
CA VAL A 53 4.58 -5.24 7.50
C VAL A 53 3.50 -4.55 6.68
N VAL A 54 2.36 -4.24 7.31
CA VAL A 54 1.28 -3.46 6.69
C VAL A 54 1.33 -2.03 7.21
N LEU A 55 1.38 -1.07 6.30
CA LEU A 55 1.20 0.35 6.56
C LEU A 55 -0.16 0.78 6.00
N ASP A 56 -1.17 0.78 6.84
CA ASP A 56 -2.52 1.24 6.49
C ASP A 56 -2.66 2.75 6.74
N GLY A 57 -3.23 3.48 5.79
CA GLY A 57 -3.34 4.92 5.84
C GLY A 57 -4.13 5.44 7.05
N ASP A 58 -5.16 4.72 7.50
CA ASP A 58 -5.90 5.08 8.70
C ASP A 58 -5.07 4.85 9.97
N SER A 59 -4.34 3.74 10.04
CA SER A 59 -3.44 3.44 11.15
C SER A 59 -2.29 4.44 11.27
N LEU A 60 -1.72 4.87 10.15
CA LEU A 60 -0.67 5.91 10.15
C LEU A 60 -1.19 7.24 10.73
N ARG A 61 -2.46 7.58 10.48
CA ARG A 61 -3.09 8.81 11.01
C ARG A 61 -3.39 8.76 12.51
N ILE A 62 -3.46 7.58 13.11
CA ILE A 62 -3.58 7.44 14.57
C ILE A 62 -2.22 7.68 15.26
N GLY A 63 -1.11 7.33 14.60
CA GLY A 63 0.24 7.38 15.14
C GLY A 63 1.14 8.41 14.45
N LEU A 64 1.86 7.96 13.44
CA LEU A 64 2.93 8.73 12.75
C LEU A 64 2.44 10.08 12.17
N SER A 65 1.21 10.15 11.74
CA SER A 65 0.59 11.31 11.11
C SER A 65 -0.62 11.84 11.87
N ARG A 66 -0.64 11.68 13.21
CA ARG A 66 -1.75 12.13 14.07
C ARG A 66 -1.95 13.64 14.09
N ASP A 67 -0.93 14.38 13.72
CA ASP A 67 -0.91 15.84 13.61
C ASP A 67 -1.51 16.35 12.29
N LEU A 68 -1.79 15.46 11.33
CA LEU A 68 -2.28 15.80 10.00
C LEU A 68 -3.80 15.64 9.89
N GLY A 69 -4.42 16.61 9.20
CA GLY A 69 -5.82 16.56 8.77
C GLY A 69 -5.99 15.90 7.39
N PHE A 70 -6.98 16.43 6.61
CA PHE A 70 -7.33 15.90 5.29
C PHE A 70 -7.22 16.94 4.18
N SER A 71 -6.57 18.11 4.42
CA SER A 71 -6.22 19.05 3.36
C SER A 71 -5.26 18.38 2.35
N ASP A 72 -5.12 18.97 1.17
CA ASP A 72 -4.22 18.45 0.14
C ASP A 72 -2.77 18.43 0.65
N ALA A 73 -2.35 19.47 1.37
CA ALA A 73 -1.03 19.53 2.01
C ALA A 73 -0.83 18.42 3.05
N ASP A 74 -1.85 18.15 3.90
CA ASP A 74 -1.78 17.07 4.88
C ASP A 74 -1.73 15.69 4.23
N ARG A 75 -2.47 15.52 3.11
CA ARG A 75 -2.44 14.27 2.32
C ARG A 75 -1.05 14.04 1.73
N GLN A 76 -0.46 15.08 1.15
CA GLN A 76 0.89 15.02 0.59
C GLN A 76 1.93 14.69 1.67
N GLU A 77 1.87 15.36 2.81
CA GLU A 77 2.80 15.09 3.93
C GLU A 77 2.60 13.68 4.50
N ASN A 78 1.38 13.18 4.61
CA ASN A 78 1.13 11.79 5.03
C ASN A 78 1.75 10.78 4.06
N ILE A 79 1.64 11.02 2.76
CA ILE A 79 2.27 10.20 1.71
C ILE A 79 3.79 10.26 1.84
N ARG A 80 4.37 11.47 2.01
CA ARG A 80 5.82 11.65 2.19
C ARG A 80 6.31 10.87 3.40
N ARG A 81 5.65 10.98 4.56
CA ARG A 81 6.02 10.22 5.77
C ARG A 81 5.92 8.71 5.56
N ALA A 82 4.85 8.25 4.92
CA ALA A 82 4.66 6.85 4.61
C ALA A 82 5.75 6.31 3.67
N SER A 83 6.17 7.10 2.66
CA SER A 83 7.21 6.69 1.72
C SER A 83 8.59 6.59 2.39
N GLU A 84 8.93 7.50 3.29
CA GLU A 84 10.17 7.44 4.06
C GLU A 84 10.21 6.23 5.00
N LEU A 85 9.09 5.97 5.70
CA LEU A 85 8.98 4.80 6.57
C LEU A 85 9.09 3.51 5.75
N ALA A 86 8.40 3.44 4.61
CA ALA A 86 8.47 2.28 3.71
C ALA A 86 9.91 2.04 3.22
N ALA A 87 10.62 3.10 2.80
CA ALA A 87 12.01 2.98 2.37
C ALA A 87 12.93 2.46 3.47
N LEU A 88 12.79 2.96 4.70
CA LEU A 88 13.55 2.48 5.84
C LEU A 88 13.33 0.98 6.09
N LEU A 89 12.09 0.52 6.00
CA LEU A 89 11.73 -0.89 6.20
C LEU A 89 12.23 -1.77 5.06
N VAL A 90 12.12 -1.31 3.81
CA VAL A 90 12.65 -2.01 2.61
C VAL A 90 14.17 -2.16 2.70
N GLU A 91 14.90 -1.11 3.10
CA GLU A 91 16.34 -1.18 3.35
C GLU A 91 16.70 -2.18 4.47
N ASN A 92 15.76 -2.43 5.38
CA ASN A 92 15.90 -3.49 6.39
C ASN A 92 15.49 -4.88 5.88
N GLY A 93 15.25 -5.04 4.57
CA GLY A 93 14.93 -6.31 3.92
C GLY A 93 13.49 -6.78 4.16
N GLN A 94 12.55 -5.86 4.44
CA GLN A 94 11.15 -6.20 4.66
C GLN A 94 10.31 -6.00 3.39
N ILE A 95 9.23 -6.76 3.26
CA ILE A 95 8.17 -6.52 2.30
C ILE A 95 7.14 -5.60 2.98
N VAL A 96 7.00 -4.38 2.46
CA VAL A 96 6.09 -3.37 3.00
C VAL A 96 4.83 -3.31 2.15
N ILE A 97 3.68 -3.57 2.75
CA ILE A 97 2.38 -3.53 2.10
C ILE A 97 1.69 -2.23 2.52
N LEU A 98 1.59 -1.28 1.59
CA LEU A 98 0.95 0.02 1.82
C LEU A 98 -0.50 -0.05 1.35
N ALA A 99 -1.47 0.13 2.25
CA ALA A 99 -2.90 0.22 1.94
C ALA A 99 -3.33 1.69 2.03
N MET A 100 -3.19 2.44 0.94
CA MET A 100 -3.47 3.88 0.91
C MET A 100 -4.27 4.25 -0.34
N ILE A 101 -5.13 5.29 -0.24
CA ILE A 101 -5.88 5.77 -1.41
C ILE A 101 -4.92 6.33 -2.46
N ALA A 102 -3.99 7.22 -2.06
CA ALA A 102 -3.06 7.93 -2.94
C ALA A 102 -3.76 8.36 -4.25
N PRO A 103 -4.76 9.29 -4.16
CA PRO A 103 -5.76 9.46 -5.22
C PRO A 103 -5.21 10.07 -6.50
N LEU A 104 -4.15 10.87 -6.42
CA LEU A 104 -3.57 11.58 -7.56
C LEU A 104 -2.27 10.90 -8.01
N ALA A 105 -1.97 10.99 -9.29
CA ALA A 105 -0.75 10.43 -9.87
C ALA A 105 0.51 11.00 -9.20
N GLU A 106 0.53 12.31 -8.95
CA GLU A 106 1.63 13.00 -8.26
C GLU A 106 1.92 12.43 -6.87
N LEU A 107 0.87 12.01 -6.12
CA LEU A 107 1.03 11.43 -4.79
C LEU A 107 1.64 10.01 -4.87
N ARG A 108 1.31 9.25 -5.90
CA ARG A 108 1.91 7.92 -6.15
C ARG A 108 3.34 8.03 -6.63
N GLU A 109 3.64 9.09 -7.40
CA GLU A 109 4.99 9.40 -7.85
C GLU A 109 5.97 9.63 -6.69
N VAL A 110 5.51 10.18 -5.56
CA VAL A 110 6.35 10.32 -4.35
C VAL A 110 6.90 8.96 -3.88
N PHE A 111 6.08 7.91 -3.92
CA PHE A 111 6.54 6.55 -3.61
C PHE A 111 7.51 6.04 -4.67
N ALA A 112 7.19 6.23 -5.96
CA ALA A 112 8.03 5.77 -7.06
C ALA A 112 9.43 6.40 -7.01
N GLN A 113 9.51 7.71 -6.79
CA GLN A 113 10.78 8.43 -6.68
C GLN A 113 11.59 8.00 -5.45
N ARG A 114 10.91 7.79 -4.30
CA ARG A 114 11.61 7.45 -3.06
C ARG A 114 12.10 6.00 -3.01
N LEU A 115 11.37 5.09 -3.61
CA LEU A 115 11.60 3.64 -3.53
C LEU A 115 12.27 3.05 -4.79
N GLY A 116 12.19 3.75 -5.92
CA GLY A 116 12.81 3.32 -7.17
C GLY A 116 12.36 1.92 -7.60
N GLU A 117 13.33 1.05 -7.86
CA GLU A 117 13.10 -0.32 -8.33
C GLU A 117 12.41 -1.24 -7.30
N ASP A 118 12.34 -0.85 -6.04
CA ASP A 118 11.65 -1.61 -5.00
C ASP A 118 10.14 -1.31 -4.95
N TYR A 119 9.69 -0.27 -5.66
CA TYR A 119 8.29 0.13 -5.71
C TYR A 119 7.46 -0.74 -6.64
N ARG A 120 6.29 -1.11 -6.18
CA ARG A 120 5.28 -1.84 -6.96
C ARG A 120 3.91 -1.21 -6.72
N GLU A 121 3.28 -0.73 -7.79
CA GLU A 121 1.93 -0.14 -7.74
C GLU A 121 0.89 -1.16 -8.16
N VAL A 122 -0.04 -1.47 -7.25
CA VAL A 122 -1.15 -2.39 -7.48
C VAL A 122 -2.45 -1.61 -7.36
N TRP A 123 -3.22 -1.60 -8.44
CA TRP A 123 -4.52 -0.94 -8.47
C TRP A 123 -5.65 -1.90 -8.10
N CYS A 124 -6.31 -1.64 -6.96
CA CYS A 124 -7.57 -2.26 -6.58
C CYS A 124 -8.71 -1.57 -7.35
N SER A 125 -9.03 -2.12 -8.53
CA SER A 125 -9.98 -1.54 -9.48
C SER A 125 -11.40 -1.98 -9.14
N ALA A 126 -12.09 -1.17 -8.34
CA ALA A 126 -13.53 -1.29 -8.11
C ALA A 126 -14.22 -0.01 -8.58
N SER A 127 -15.39 -0.16 -9.20
CA SER A 127 -16.17 1.00 -9.64
C SER A 127 -16.65 1.82 -8.44
N LEU A 128 -16.92 3.11 -8.66
CA LEU A 128 -17.46 3.99 -7.62
C LEU A 128 -18.78 3.41 -7.05
N ALA A 129 -19.64 2.90 -7.92
CA ALA A 129 -20.92 2.31 -7.51
C ALA A 129 -20.73 1.13 -6.54
N VAL A 130 -19.78 0.23 -6.83
CA VAL A 130 -19.43 -0.89 -5.93
C VAL A 130 -18.86 -0.39 -4.61
N CYS A 131 -17.99 0.62 -4.64
CA CYS A 131 -17.42 1.20 -3.44
C CYS A 131 -18.48 1.88 -2.56
N GLU A 132 -19.41 2.63 -3.17
CA GLU A 132 -20.54 3.25 -2.46
C GLU A 132 -21.49 2.20 -1.86
N GLN A 133 -21.77 1.12 -2.60
CA GLN A 133 -22.61 0.04 -2.08
C GLN A 133 -21.97 -0.66 -0.87
N ARG A 134 -20.65 -0.82 -0.89
CA ARG A 134 -19.93 -1.44 0.24
C ARG A 134 -19.89 -0.55 1.48
N ASP A 135 -19.55 0.69 1.33
CA ASP A 135 -19.42 1.78 2.33
C ASP A 135 -19.33 1.33 3.81
N PRO A 136 -18.36 0.50 4.19
CA PRO A 136 -18.32 -0.16 5.50
C PRO A 136 -18.21 0.80 6.69
N LYS A 137 -17.81 2.05 6.41
CA LYS A 137 -17.63 3.12 7.42
C LYS A 137 -18.71 4.21 7.34
N GLY A 138 -19.65 4.11 6.39
CA GLY A 138 -20.68 5.13 6.15
C GLY A 138 -20.12 6.46 5.59
N HIS A 139 -18.88 6.46 5.06
CA HIS A 139 -18.23 7.69 4.60
C HIS A 139 -18.82 8.20 3.29
N TYR A 140 -19.20 7.32 2.36
CA TYR A 140 -19.87 7.71 1.12
C TYR A 140 -21.23 8.36 1.40
N ALA A 141 -22.04 7.73 2.27
CA ALA A 141 -23.33 8.28 2.67
C ALA A 141 -23.17 9.68 3.30
N ARG A 142 -22.17 9.90 4.15
CA ARG A 142 -21.86 11.19 4.75
C ARG A 142 -21.36 12.20 3.73
N ALA A 143 -20.50 11.79 2.81
CA ALA A 143 -19.98 12.66 1.76
C ALA A 143 -21.10 13.13 0.81
N ARG A 144 -22.03 12.24 0.44
CA ARG A 144 -23.20 12.57 -0.39
C ARG A 144 -24.16 13.56 0.31
N ARG A 145 -24.23 13.55 1.64
CA ARG A 145 -24.96 14.56 2.42
C ARG A 145 -24.20 15.87 2.65
N GLY A 146 -22.96 16.00 2.10
CA GLY A 146 -22.12 17.18 2.28
C GLY A 146 -21.43 17.27 3.66
N GLU A 147 -21.47 16.23 4.46
CA GLU A 147 -20.85 16.19 5.80
C GLU A 147 -19.34 15.96 5.77
N LEU A 148 -18.80 15.50 4.64
CA LEU A 148 -17.37 15.28 4.42
C LEU A 148 -16.90 16.04 3.17
N ALA A 149 -16.15 17.11 3.39
CA ALA A 149 -15.51 17.83 2.30
C ALA A 149 -14.28 17.07 1.78
N GLY A 150 -13.96 17.21 0.50
CA GLY A 150 -12.76 16.63 -0.10
C GLY A 150 -12.72 15.09 -0.07
N PHE A 151 -13.87 14.41 -0.07
CA PHE A 151 -13.93 12.97 -0.06
C PHE A 151 -13.68 12.39 -1.45
N THR A 152 -12.63 11.57 -1.58
CA THR A 152 -12.18 10.98 -2.85
C THR A 152 -13.29 10.14 -3.50
N GLY A 153 -13.59 10.41 -4.75
CA GLY A 153 -14.63 9.75 -5.53
C GLY A 153 -16.01 10.44 -5.44
N VAL A 154 -16.20 11.42 -4.55
CA VAL A 154 -17.46 12.19 -4.44
C VAL A 154 -17.22 13.67 -4.67
N SER A 155 -16.44 14.32 -3.83
CA SER A 155 -16.11 15.75 -3.90
C SER A 155 -14.64 16.05 -4.15
N ALA A 156 -13.79 15.01 -4.26
CA ALA A 156 -12.41 15.08 -4.69
C ALA A 156 -12.13 14.00 -5.75
N PRO A 157 -11.21 14.23 -6.69
CA PRO A 157 -10.91 13.30 -7.77
C PRO A 157 -10.18 12.05 -7.27
N TYR A 158 -10.27 10.97 -8.05
CA TYR A 158 -9.36 9.83 -8.06
C TYR A 158 -8.88 9.63 -9.49
N GLU A 159 -7.58 9.60 -9.67
CA GLU A 159 -6.92 9.34 -10.96
C GLU A 159 -6.51 7.87 -11.02
N PRO A 160 -7.20 7.02 -11.80
CA PRO A 160 -6.78 5.64 -11.98
C PRO A 160 -5.33 5.56 -12.48
N PRO A 161 -4.50 4.64 -11.94
CA PRO A 161 -3.17 4.44 -12.46
C PRO A 161 -3.17 4.03 -13.93
N LEU A 162 -2.43 4.75 -14.77
CA LEU A 162 -2.30 4.43 -16.20
C LEU A 162 -1.33 3.26 -16.46
N GLN A 163 -0.36 3.08 -15.57
CA GLN A 163 0.72 2.09 -15.70
C GLN A 163 0.95 1.33 -14.39
N ALA A 164 -0.15 0.92 -13.73
CA ALA A 164 -0.04 0.07 -12.56
C ALA A 164 0.75 -1.20 -12.88
N SER A 165 1.63 -1.60 -11.97
CA SER A 165 2.40 -2.86 -12.11
C SER A 165 1.47 -4.09 -12.13
N LEU A 166 0.34 -4.00 -11.43
CA LEU A 166 -0.72 -5.01 -11.45
C LEU A 166 -2.08 -4.33 -11.26
N VAL A 167 -3.09 -4.78 -12.02
CA VAL A 167 -4.49 -4.38 -11.85
C VAL A 167 -5.28 -5.57 -11.33
N LEU A 168 -5.96 -5.39 -10.20
CA LEU A 168 -6.83 -6.38 -9.58
C LEU A 168 -8.28 -5.87 -9.61
N ASP A 169 -9.16 -6.59 -10.28
CA ASP A 169 -10.60 -6.26 -10.29
C ASP A 169 -11.22 -6.69 -8.95
N THR A 170 -11.04 -5.85 -7.95
CA THR A 170 -11.61 -6.06 -6.61
C THR A 170 -13.12 -5.74 -6.56
N GLY A 171 -13.68 -5.26 -7.66
CA GLY A 171 -15.13 -5.01 -7.80
C GLY A 171 -15.92 -6.27 -8.03
N THR A 172 -15.40 -7.20 -8.84
CA THR A 172 -16.10 -8.42 -9.27
C THR A 172 -15.45 -9.71 -8.79
N GLN A 173 -14.13 -9.71 -8.53
CA GLN A 173 -13.39 -10.89 -8.06
C GLN A 173 -13.44 -11.03 -6.54
N THR A 174 -13.32 -12.26 -6.05
CA THR A 174 -13.20 -12.53 -4.60
C THR A 174 -11.84 -12.11 -4.08
N VAL A 175 -11.74 -11.97 -2.77
CA VAL A 175 -10.46 -11.64 -2.11
C VAL A 175 -9.41 -12.73 -2.38
N GLU A 176 -9.81 -13.99 -2.36
CA GLU A 176 -8.96 -15.16 -2.61
C GLU A 176 -8.40 -15.12 -4.03
N ALA A 177 -9.23 -14.87 -5.04
CA ALA A 177 -8.79 -14.79 -6.43
C ALA A 177 -7.81 -13.62 -6.66
N CYS A 178 -8.07 -12.46 -6.06
CA CYS A 178 -7.17 -11.31 -6.09
C CYS A 178 -5.84 -11.61 -5.38
N LEU A 179 -5.90 -12.30 -4.24
CA LEU A 179 -4.73 -12.68 -3.45
C LEU A 179 -3.84 -13.67 -4.22
N ASP A 180 -4.41 -14.73 -4.78
CA ASP A 180 -3.69 -15.74 -5.55
C ASP A 180 -2.95 -15.09 -6.74
N ARG A 181 -3.63 -14.19 -7.44
CA ARG A 181 -3.03 -13.44 -8.54
C ARG A 181 -1.89 -12.53 -8.07
N LEU A 182 -2.06 -11.86 -6.93
CA LEU A 182 -1.05 -10.97 -6.35
C LEU A 182 0.19 -11.75 -5.89
N VAL A 183 0.02 -12.88 -5.22
CA VAL A 183 1.12 -13.73 -4.76
C VAL A 183 1.88 -14.33 -5.95
N THR A 184 1.18 -14.83 -6.96
CA THR A 184 1.79 -15.34 -8.20
C THR A 184 2.65 -14.27 -8.87
N TRP A 185 2.08 -13.08 -9.05
CA TRP A 185 2.79 -11.97 -9.66
C TRP A 185 4.02 -11.50 -8.85
N LEU A 186 3.97 -11.50 -7.51
CA LEU A 186 5.13 -11.18 -6.67
C LEU A 186 6.27 -12.21 -6.85
N GLY A 187 5.93 -13.47 -7.08
CA GLY A 187 6.90 -14.51 -7.46
C GLY A 187 7.56 -14.23 -8.82
N GLU A 188 6.78 -13.83 -9.82
CA GLU A 188 7.27 -13.46 -11.16
C GLU A 188 8.18 -12.23 -11.11
N CYS A 189 7.91 -11.26 -10.24
CA CYS A 189 8.72 -10.06 -10.03
C CYS A 189 10.01 -10.32 -9.22
N SER A 190 10.33 -11.56 -8.89
CA SER A 190 11.50 -11.95 -8.07
C SER A 190 11.55 -11.25 -6.71
N VAL A 191 10.43 -10.83 -6.17
CA VAL A 191 10.30 -10.35 -4.78
C VAL A 191 10.37 -11.55 -3.84
N LEU A 192 9.72 -12.65 -4.23
CA LEU A 192 9.67 -13.89 -3.49
C LEU A 192 10.64 -14.89 -4.14
N HIS A 193 11.66 -15.31 -3.41
CA HIS A 193 12.53 -16.38 -3.86
C HIS A 193 11.89 -17.73 -3.48
N LYS A 194 11.70 -18.64 -4.45
CA LYS A 194 11.44 -20.05 -4.15
C LYS A 194 12.77 -20.63 -3.66
N THR A 195 12.84 -21.02 -2.41
CA THR A 195 13.87 -21.96 -1.93
C THR A 195 13.72 -23.30 -2.59
#